data_3129a7238478c73280007a6c98bdad5b
#
_entry.id   3129a7238478c73280007a6c98bdad5b
#
_cell.length_a   1.000
_cell.length_b   1.000
_cell.length_c   1.000
_cell.angle_alpha   90.00
_cell.angle_beta   90.00
_cell.angle_gamma   90.00
#
_symmetry.space_group_name_H-M   'P 1'
#
loop_
_entity.id
_entity.type
_entity.pdbx_description
1 polymer ?
#
loop_
_entity_poly.entity_id
_entity_poly.type
_entity_poly.pdbx_seq_one_letter_code
_entity_poly.pdbx_strand_id
1 'polypeptide(L)'
;MLRLTPENSKMIIQADRFEATYAGGEANVLCSLSMFGNKTKMLTKLPDNQLGEKVIRDLNAFSVDTSAIIKGEGRLGIYFLEKGAGLRNSEVVYDRQYSAISLAEGKEFDIENILSDVSMLHVSGITPALSKKMRDFTLTLAKEAKKRGIVVSYDSNYRSKLWSLEEAESFMKEILPYVDIAFLGILDFKNILKYDINKSENFEENLELLYKELFNNYPNLKFATSTKRWVNSVNNNSIQGFLYDGEKLSISKKYTFDIIDRVGGGDSFTAGILHGIVSEYDSDKIINFAICASSLKHSINGDINTVNLNHVMTLMNSGIENIKR
;
A
#
# COMPACT_ATOMS: atom_id res chain seq x y z
N MET A 1 -1.55 8.70 9.89
CA MET A 1 -2.87 8.79 10.59
C MET A 1 -2.77 8.10 11.95
N LEU A 2 -3.57 8.55 12.94
CA LEU A 2 -3.80 7.85 14.19
C LEU A 2 -4.93 6.84 14.00
N ARG A 3 -4.68 5.57 14.28
CA ARG A 3 -5.70 4.53 14.38
C ARG A 3 -6.12 4.35 15.83
N LEU A 4 -7.42 4.30 16.06
CA LEU A 4 -8.03 4.00 17.35
C LEU A 4 -8.86 2.70 17.21
N THR A 5 -8.50 1.66 17.96
CA THR A 5 -9.17 0.36 17.90
C THR A 5 -9.74 0.04 19.28
N PRO A 6 -11.05 -0.27 19.40
CA PRO A 6 -11.61 -0.74 20.67
C PRO A 6 -10.89 -1.99 21.18
N GLU A 7 -10.61 -2.04 22.48
CA GLU A 7 -10.06 -3.22 23.11
C GLU A 7 -11.01 -4.42 23.03
N ASN A 8 -10.45 -5.63 23.00
CA ASN A 8 -11.20 -6.89 23.12
C ASN A 8 -12.31 -7.08 22.06
N SER A 9 -12.12 -6.58 20.83
CA SER A 9 -13.11 -6.68 19.73
C SER A 9 -14.49 -6.09 20.05
N LYS A 10 -14.56 -5.15 21.00
CA LYS A 10 -15.77 -4.39 21.28
C LYS A 10 -16.22 -3.59 20.06
N MET A 11 -17.49 -3.27 19.99
CA MET A 11 -18.01 -2.27 19.06
C MET A 11 -17.58 -0.88 19.53
N ILE A 12 -17.43 0.08 18.61
CA ILE A 12 -17.09 1.48 18.95
C ILE A 12 -18.08 2.04 19.97
N ILE A 13 -19.36 1.76 19.82
CA ILE A 13 -20.43 2.22 20.73
C ILE A 13 -20.32 1.63 22.17
N GLN A 14 -19.54 0.55 22.34
CA GLN A 14 -19.34 -0.11 23.64
C GLN A 14 -17.98 0.24 24.26
N ALA A 15 -17.15 1.01 23.55
CA ALA A 15 -15.76 1.18 23.93
C ALA A 15 -15.56 2.41 24.81
N ASP A 16 -15.02 2.21 26.01
CA ASP A 16 -14.52 3.26 26.90
C ASP A 16 -13.01 3.47 26.75
N ARG A 17 -12.31 2.52 26.07
CA ARG A 17 -10.87 2.56 25.86
C ARG A 17 -10.52 2.12 24.44
N PHE A 18 -9.46 2.74 23.89
CA PHE A 18 -8.95 2.48 22.57
C PHE A 18 -7.45 2.25 22.61
N GLU A 19 -7.00 1.24 21.89
CA GLU A 19 -5.60 1.08 21.53
C GLU A 19 -5.27 2.08 20.41
N ALA A 20 -4.18 2.85 20.61
CA ALA A 20 -3.73 3.87 19.68
C ALA A 20 -2.48 3.38 18.92
N THR A 21 -2.56 3.31 17.59
CA THR A 21 -1.44 3.01 16.70
C THR A 21 -1.35 4.06 15.61
N TYR A 22 -0.17 4.17 14.98
CA TYR A 22 0.05 5.16 13.91
C TYR A 22 0.32 4.42 12.61
N ALA A 23 -0.30 4.89 11.53
CA ALA A 23 -0.34 4.19 10.26
C ALA A 23 -0.59 5.14 9.08
N GLY A 24 -0.47 4.61 7.90
CA GLY A 24 -0.77 5.25 6.62
C GLY A 24 -0.31 4.33 5.50
N GLY A 25 -1.01 4.28 4.36
CA GLY A 25 -0.69 3.34 3.29
C GLY A 25 0.79 3.35 2.94
N GLU A 26 1.29 4.49 2.51
CA GLU A 26 2.71 4.66 2.13
C GLU A 26 3.65 4.46 3.32
N ALA A 27 3.28 4.91 4.54
CA ALA A 27 4.07 4.70 5.75
C ALA A 27 4.19 3.20 6.09
N ASN A 28 3.10 2.44 5.95
CA ASN A 28 3.10 0.99 6.16
C ASN A 28 4.02 0.27 5.15
N VAL A 29 4.01 0.71 3.88
CA VAL A 29 4.92 0.20 2.84
C VAL A 29 6.37 0.49 3.22
N LEU A 30 6.70 1.72 3.62
CA LEU A 30 8.06 2.13 3.99
C LEU A 30 8.58 1.39 5.22
N CYS A 31 7.76 1.24 6.26
CA CYS A 31 8.12 0.46 7.44
C CYS A 31 8.41 -1.02 7.07
N SER A 32 7.57 -1.63 6.22
CA SER A 32 7.79 -2.99 5.74
C SER A 32 9.09 -3.11 4.94
N LEU A 33 9.35 -2.18 4.01
CA LEU A 33 10.58 -2.13 3.23
C LEU A 33 11.82 -2.00 4.13
N SER A 34 11.75 -1.15 5.16
CA SER A 34 12.83 -0.99 6.12
C SER A 34 13.08 -2.29 6.91
N MET A 35 12.03 -3.01 7.32
CA MET A 35 12.14 -4.32 7.97
C MET A 35 12.77 -5.39 7.04
N PHE A 36 12.69 -5.20 5.71
CA PHE A 36 13.38 -6.04 4.72
C PHE A 36 14.80 -5.57 4.40
N GLY A 37 15.30 -4.52 5.08
CA GLY A 37 16.67 -4.01 4.94
C GLY A 37 16.87 -2.91 3.90
N ASN A 38 15.78 -2.35 3.34
CA ASN A 38 15.88 -1.24 2.39
C ASN A 38 15.98 0.11 3.14
N LYS A 39 16.68 1.06 2.55
CA LYS A 39 16.64 2.47 3.00
C LYS A 39 15.35 3.10 2.52
N THR A 40 14.62 3.74 3.42
CA THR A 40 13.32 4.35 3.11
C THR A 40 13.23 5.78 3.63
N LYS A 41 12.55 6.66 2.89
CA LYS A 41 12.34 8.07 3.26
C LYS A 41 10.86 8.42 3.14
N MET A 42 10.28 9.01 4.19
CA MET A 42 8.86 9.41 4.21
C MET A 42 8.70 10.86 3.81
N LEU A 43 7.90 11.09 2.76
CA LEU A 43 7.43 12.41 2.34
C LEU A 43 6.00 12.62 2.81
N THR A 44 5.77 13.58 3.70
CA THR A 44 4.43 13.95 4.18
C THR A 44 4.46 15.30 4.93
N LYS A 45 3.26 15.80 5.28
CA LYS A 45 3.11 16.93 6.20
C LYS A 45 2.38 16.48 7.46
N LEU A 46 2.91 16.83 8.62
CA LEU A 46 2.36 16.52 9.93
C LEU A 46 1.99 17.80 10.69
N PRO A 47 1.05 17.74 11.65
CA PRO A 47 0.80 18.87 12.53
C PRO A 47 2.00 19.17 13.41
N ASP A 48 2.26 20.44 13.67
CA ASP A 48 3.33 20.89 14.56
C ASP A 48 2.88 20.82 16.03
N ASN A 49 2.80 19.58 16.53
CA ASN A 49 2.42 19.26 17.89
C ASN A 49 2.93 17.86 18.30
N GLN A 50 2.65 17.45 19.53
CA GLN A 50 3.12 16.18 20.09
C GLN A 50 2.62 14.93 19.32
N LEU A 51 1.47 15.00 18.63
CA LEU A 51 0.98 13.90 17.80
C LEU A 51 1.84 13.74 16.55
N GLY A 52 2.26 14.85 15.92
CA GLY A 52 3.22 14.84 14.81
C GLY A 52 4.58 14.31 15.24
N GLU A 53 5.09 14.74 16.41
CA GLU A 53 6.34 14.22 16.99
C GLU A 53 6.27 12.70 17.24
N LYS A 54 5.13 12.22 17.72
CA LYS A 54 4.95 10.80 17.97
C LYS A 54 5.02 9.99 16.68
N VAL A 55 4.43 10.48 15.57
CA VAL A 55 4.53 9.83 14.25
C VAL A 55 5.99 9.76 13.79
N ILE A 56 6.74 10.86 13.91
CA ILE A 56 8.17 10.90 13.53
C ILE A 56 8.96 9.88 14.35
N ARG A 57 8.73 9.85 15.68
CA ARG A 57 9.40 8.89 16.56
C ARG A 57 9.09 7.44 16.17
N ASP A 58 7.85 7.13 15.83
CA ASP A 58 7.44 5.78 15.44
C ASP A 58 8.08 5.37 14.11
N LEU A 59 8.10 6.26 13.11
CA LEU A 59 8.78 6.00 11.84
C LEU A 59 10.28 5.79 12.02
N ASN A 60 10.93 6.61 12.85
CA ASN A 60 12.36 6.46 13.17
C ASN A 60 12.65 5.13 13.89
N ALA A 61 11.72 4.62 14.72
CA ALA A 61 11.87 3.31 15.36
C ALA A 61 11.88 2.16 14.34
N PHE A 62 11.29 2.36 13.15
CA PHE A 62 11.41 1.48 11.99
C PHE A 62 12.56 1.87 11.05
N SER A 63 13.46 2.76 11.43
CA SER A 63 14.57 3.25 10.60
C SER A 63 14.13 3.91 9.29
N VAL A 64 12.93 4.46 9.23
CA VAL A 64 12.46 5.28 8.11
C VAL A 64 13.03 6.68 8.26
N ASP A 65 13.71 7.19 7.22
CA ASP A 65 14.18 8.57 7.18
C ASP A 65 12.99 9.53 7.16
N THR A 66 12.97 10.45 8.12
CA THR A 66 11.91 11.45 8.31
C THR A 66 12.33 12.86 7.89
N SER A 67 13.48 13.02 7.25
CA SER A 67 14.05 14.34 6.87
C SER A 67 13.20 15.10 5.85
N ALA A 68 12.37 14.41 5.06
CA ALA A 68 11.44 15.00 4.11
C ALA A 68 10.03 15.25 4.70
N ILE A 69 9.84 15.05 6.00
CA ILE A 69 8.59 15.40 6.68
C ILE A 69 8.60 16.87 7.04
N ILE A 70 7.60 17.61 6.57
CA ILE A 70 7.38 18.99 6.98
C ILE A 70 6.32 19.09 8.07
N LYS A 71 6.40 20.12 8.91
CA LYS A 71 5.41 20.39 9.95
C LYS A 71 4.66 21.68 9.64
N GLY A 72 3.41 21.76 10.08
CA GLY A 72 2.61 22.97 9.88
C GLY A 72 1.18 22.83 10.31
N GLU A 73 0.35 23.71 9.81
CA GLU A 73 -1.07 23.78 10.11
C GLU A 73 -1.83 22.50 9.76
N GLY A 74 -2.92 22.26 10.45
CA GLY A 74 -3.77 21.11 10.29
C GLY A 74 -3.70 20.16 11.48
N ARG A 75 -4.44 19.07 11.40
CA ARG A 75 -4.51 18.03 12.42
C ARG A 75 -3.89 16.72 11.93
N LEU A 76 -3.58 15.82 12.82
CA LEU A 76 -3.33 14.43 12.44
C LEU A 76 -4.68 13.78 12.09
N GLY A 77 -4.78 13.20 10.89
CA GLY A 77 -5.98 12.45 10.51
C GLY A 77 -6.14 11.22 11.42
N ILE A 78 -7.39 10.93 11.81
CA ILE A 78 -7.74 9.81 12.68
C ILE A 78 -8.65 8.84 11.92
N TYR A 79 -8.56 7.57 12.24
CA TYR A 79 -9.59 6.62 11.91
C TYR A 79 -9.84 5.65 13.06
N PHE A 80 -11.07 5.20 13.17
CA PHE A 80 -11.47 4.18 14.11
C PHE A 80 -11.63 2.86 13.35
N LEU A 81 -11.05 1.79 13.89
CA LEU A 81 -11.23 0.45 13.34
C LEU A 81 -11.99 -0.42 14.33
N GLU A 82 -13.21 -0.77 13.99
CA GLU A 82 -13.94 -1.83 14.65
C GLU A 82 -13.56 -3.17 14.01
N LYS A 83 -12.89 -4.05 14.78
CA LYS A 83 -12.51 -5.38 14.29
C LYS A 83 -13.75 -6.27 14.17
N GLY A 84 -13.87 -6.97 13.06
CA GLY A 84 -14.91 -7.96 12.86
C GLY A 84 -14.76 -9.16 13.81
N ALA A 85 -15.89 -9.79 14.13
CA ALA A 85 -15.92 -10.98 14.97
C ALA A 85 -17.12 -11.86 14.60
N GLY A 86 -16.94 -13.16 14.45
CA GLY A 86 -18.00 -14.09 14.06
C GLY A 86 -18.61 -13.73 12.71
N LEU A 87 -19.88 -13.30 12.71
CA LEU A 87 -20.59 -12.84 11.51
C LEU A 87 -20.56 -11.31 11.30
N ARG A 88 -19.99 -10.57 12.24
CA ARG A 88 -19.91 -9.12 12.19
C ARG A 88 -18.67 -8.69 11.40
N ASN A 89 -18.87 -7.94 10.33
CA ASN A 89 -17.78 -7.37 9.52
C ASN A 89 -16.97 -6.32 10.31
N SER A 90 -15.71 -6.13 9.89
CA SER A 90 -14.93 -4.97 10.34
C SER A 90 -15.51 -3.69 9.75
N GLU A 91 -15.50 -2.60 10.55
CA GLU A 91 -15.94 -1.29 10.13
C GLU A 91 -14.85 -0.24 10.34
N VAL A 92 -14.77 0.72 9.40
CA VAL A 92 -13.82 1.84 9.48
C VAL A 92 -14.59 3.16 9.45
N VAL A 93 -14.40 3.97 10.50
CA VAL A 93 -14.90 5.33 10.58
C VAL A 93 -13.72 6.29 10.44
N TYR A 94 -13.75 7.15 9.41
CA TYR A 94 -12.70 8.14 9.17
C TYR A 94 -13.04 9.51 9.76
N ASP A 95 -12.07 10.09 10.44
CA ASP A 95 -12.05 11.49 10.85
C ASP A 95 -10.71 12.12 10.42
N ARG A 96 -10.59 12.45 9.12
CA ARG A 96 -9.33 12.89 8.50
C ARG A 96 -9.44 14.17 7.67
N GLN A 97 -10.58 14.82 7.65
CA GLN A 97 -10.70 16.14 7.02
C GLN A 97 -9.78 17.15 7.70
N TYR A 98 -9.26 18.09 6.93
CA TYR A 98 -8.33 19.12 7.41
C TYR A 98 -7.06 18.56 8.07
N SER A 99 -6.66 17.35 7.69
CA SER A 99 -5.34 16.83 8.09
C SER A 99 -4.23 17.68 7.48
N ALA A 100 -3.09 17.80 8.18
CA ALA A 100 -1.99 18.63 7.71
C ALA A 100 -1.58 18.32 6.26
N ILE A 101 -1.50 17.03 5.89
CA ILE A 101 -1.20 16.63 4.51
C ILE A 101 -2.32 17.01 3.53
N SER A 102 -3.60 16.97 3.91
CA SER A 102 -4.69 17.36 3.00
C SER A 102 -4.73 18.87 2.72
N LEU A 103 -4.16 19.67 3.62
CA LEU A 103 -4.03 21.13 3.50
C LEU A 103 -2.71 21.53 2.83
N ALA A 104 -1.79 20.62 2.62
CA ALA A 104 -0.46 20.91 2.08
C ALA A 104 -0.53 21.47 0.66
N GLU A 105 0.43 22.31 0.34
CA GLU A 105 0.67 22.84 -1.01
C GLU A 105 1.98 22.28 -1.57
N GLY A 106 1.99 21.90 -2.85
CA GLY A 106 3.18 21.33 -3.48
C GLY A 106 4.45 22.17 -3.33
N LYS A 107 4.31 23.51 -3.29
CA LYS A 107 5.43 24.45 -3.09
C LYS A 107 6.11 24.38 -1.72
N GLU A 108 5.46 23.76 -0.72
CA GLU A 108 6.05 23.55 0.61
C GLU A 108 7.11 22.45 0.62
N PHE A 109 7.14 21.60 -0.43
CA PHE A 109 8.05 20.47 -0.55
C PHE A 109 9.20 20.79 -1.51
N ASP A 110 10.42 20.62 -1.05
CA ASP A 110 11.63 20.74 -1.87
C ASP A 110 11.84 19.45 -2.68
N ILE A 111 11.19 19.39 -3.86
CA ILE A 111 11.25 18.22 -4.75
C ILE A 111 12.69 17.90 -5.16
N GLU A 112 13.54 18.94 -5.37
CA GLU A 112 14.93 18.80 -5.75
C GLU A 112 15.69 17.97 -4.72
N ASN A 113 15.62 18.38 -3.47
CA ASN A 113 16.27 17.71 -2.35
C ASN A 113 15.62 16.34 -2.03
N ILE A 114 14.30 16.26 -2.10
CA ILE A 114 13.55 15.00 -1.82
C ILE A 114 13.97 13.88 -2.78
N LEU A 115 14.13 14.18 -4.06
CA LEU A 115 14.45 13.21 -5.10
C LEU A 115 15.95 13.03 -5.37
N SER A 116 16.83 13.73 -4.64
CA SER A 116 18.29 13.77 -4.94
C SER A 116 18.98 12.41 -4.74
N ASP A 117 18.54 11.60 -3.79
CA ASP A 117 19.19 10.37 -3.33
C ASP A 117 18.27 9.13 -3.34
N VAL A 118 17.18 9.17 -4.12
CA VAL A 118 16.21 8.08 -4.20
C VAL A 118 16.26 7.38 -5.56
N SER A 119 16.13 6.07 -5.56
CA SER A 119 16.06 5.25 -6.77
C SER A 119 14.62 4.87 -7.15
N MET A 120 13.68 4.97 -6.20
CA MET A 120 12.29 4.61 -6.41
C MET A 120 11.36 5.54 -5.64
N LEU A 121 10.29 5.99 -6.29
CA LEU A 121 9.18 6.73 -5.72
C LEU A 121 7.96 5.81 -5.66
N HIS A 122 7.35 5.65 -4.48
CA HIS A 122 6.07 4.96 -4.34
C HIS A 122 4.99 5.95 -3.92
N VAL A 123 3.87 5.93 -4.61
CA VAL A 123 2.67 6.71 -4.31
C VAL A 123 1.42 5.84 -4.39
N SER A 124 0.42 6.14 -3.57
CA SER A 124 -0.89 5.49 -3.65
C SER A 124 -1.97 6.46 -4.09
N GLY A 125 -3.10 5.94 -4.58
CA GLY A 125 -4.29 6.72 -4.93
C GLY A 125 -4.96 7.42 -3.75
N ILE A 126 -4.49 7.19 -2.51
CA ILE A 126 -4.98 7.90 -1.33
C ILE A 126 -4.50 9.34 -1.33
N THR A 127 -3.21 9.57 -1.57
CA THR A 127 -2.61 10.91 -1.51
C THR A 127 -3.23 11.90 -2.50
N PRO A 128 -3.39 11.59 -3.81
CA PRO A 128 -4.04 12.49 -4.76
C PRO A 128 -5.55 12.69 -4.50
N ALA A 129 -6.18 11.76 -3.77
CA ALA A 129 -7.58 11.87 -3.41
C ALA A 129 -7.86 12.79 -2.22
N LEU A 130 -6.83 13.24 -1.48
CA LEU A 130 -6.98 14.09 -0.30
C LEU A 130 -7.40 15.52 -0.65
N SER A 131 -6.92 16.07 -1.75
CA SER A 131 -7.27 17.39 -2.27
C SER A 131 -6.76 17.58 -3.70
N LYS A 132 -7.33 18.58 -4.42
CA LYS A 132 -6.82 18.95 -5.74
C LYS A 132 -5.33 19.33 -5.72
N LYS A 133 -4.88 20.07 -4.69
CA LYS A 133 -3.47 20.46 -4.52
C LYS A 133 -2.55 19.24 -4.41
N MET A 134 -2.97 18.22 -3.64
CA MET A 134 -2.20 16.98 -3.50
C MET A 134 -2.24 16.12 -4.76
N ARG A 135 -3.33 16.16 -5.52
CA ARG A 135 -3.42 15.53 -6.85
C ARG A 135 -2.39 16.11 -7.82
N ASP A 136 -2.40 17.44 -7.95
CA ASP A 136 -1.46 18.17 -8.82
C ASP A 136 0.00 17.95 -8.38
N PHE A 137 0.26 17.96 -7.07
CA PHE A 137 1.58 17.69 -6.50
C PHE A 137 2.06 16.25 -6.78
N THR A 138 1.20 15.24 -6.57
CA THR A 138 1.54 13.84 -6.81
C THR A 138 1.91 13.62 -8.27
N LEU A 139 1.15 14.20 -9.20
CA LEU A 139 1.45 14.12 -10.63
C LEU A 139 2.78 14.82 -10.98
N THR A 140 3.03 15.99 -10.39
CA THR A 140 4.29 16.72 -10.58
C THR A 140 5.47 15.91 -10.06
N LEU A 141 5.35 15.32 -8.89
CA LEU A 141 6.38 14.47 -8.28
C LEU A 141 6.70 13.24 -9.14
N ALA A 142 5.67 12.55 -9.67
CA ALA A 142 5.86 11.42 -10.57
C ALA A 142 6.56 11.82 -11.88
N LYS A 143 6.20 12.97 -12.48
CA LYS A 143 6.86 13.52 -13.67
C LYS A 143 8.32 13.84 -13.43
N GLU A 144 8.64 14.50 -12.31
CA GLU A 144 10.03 14.85 -11.96
C GLU A 144 10.87 13.60 -11.65
N ALA A 145 10.30 12.62 -10.94
CA ALA A 145 10.95 11.33 -10.70
C ALA A 145 11.29 10.63 -12.03
N LYS A 146 10.34 10.56 -12.95
CA LYS A 146 10.57 9.94 -14.26
C LYS A 146 11.65 10.62 -15.09
N LYS A 147 11.69 11.96 -15.10
CA LYS A 147 12.75 12.75 -15.78
C LYS A 147 14.16 12.45 -15.24
N ARG A 148 14.27 12.11 -13.95
CA ARG A 148 15.52 11.77 -13.26
C ARG A 148 15.89 10.29 -13.38
N GLY A 149 15.08 9.48 -14.08
CA GLY A 149 15.29 8.03 -14.21
C GLY A 149 14.94 7.25 -12.93
N ILE A 150 14.22 7.88 -11.99
CA ILE A 150 13.74 7.25 -10.77
C ILE A 150 12.55 6.36 -11.13
N VAL A 151 12.52 5.12 -10.63
CA VAL A 151 11.42 4.19 -10.82
C VAL A 151 10.18 4.69 -10.09
N VAL A 152 9.05 4.77 -10.78
CA VAL A 152 7.78 5.20 -10.18
C VAL A 152 6.84 4.02 -10.00
N SER A 153 6.41 3.81 -8.76
CA SER A 153 5.44 2.81 -8.34
C SER A 153 4.13 3.49 -7.95
N TYR A 154 3.01 2.99 -8.47
CA TYR A 154 1.67 3.49 -8.18
C TYR A 154 0.73 2.37 -7.76
N ASP A 155 0.12 2.52 -6.57
CA ASP A 155 -0.97 1.66 -6.09
C ASP A 155 -2.31 2.40 -6.23
N SER A 156 -3.23 1.86 -7.01
CA SER A 156 -4.58 2.44 -7.18
C SER A 156 -5.26 2.73 -5.85
N ASN A 157 -5.21 1.79 -4.95
CA ASN A 157 -5.69 1.89 -3.56
C ASN A 157 -6.99 2.72 -3.40
N TYR A 158 -7.92 2.54 -4.35
CA TYR A 158 -9.14 3.34 -4.49
C TYR A 158 -9.96 3.38 -3.20
N ARG A 159 -10.42 4.56 -2.85
CA ARG A 159 -11.25 4.82 -1.66
C ARG A 159 -12.48 5.66 -2.04
N SER A 160 -13.64 5.03 -2.17
CA SER A 160 -14.90 5.68 -2.54
C SER A 160 -15.34 6.80 -1.58
N LYS A 161 -14.84 6.81 -0.33
CA LYS A 161 -15.08 7.89 0.64
C LYS A 161 -14.20 9.13 0.45
N LEU A 162 -13.24 9.11 -0.50
CA LEU A 162 -12.34 10.24 -0.79
C LEU A 162 -12.65 10.93 -2.11
N TRP A 163 -12.89 10.17 -3.15
CA TRP A 163 -13.12 10.67 -4.51
C TRP A 163 -14.04 9.76 -5.31
N SER A 164 -14.62 10.32 -6.39
CA SER A 164 -15.47 9.58 -7.29
C SER A 164 -14.67 8.65 -8.21
N LEU A 165 -15.36 7.73 -8.89
CA LEU A 165 -14.72 6.87 -9.89
C LEU A 165 -14.20 7.68 -11.08
N GLU A 166 -14.92 8.74 -11.48
CA GLU A 166 -14.55 9.63 -12.57
C GLU A 166 -13.27 10.42 -12.25
N GLU A 167 -13.14 10.91 -11.01
CA GLU A 167 -11.92 11.58 -10.55
C GLU A 167 -10.74 10.61 -10.50
N ALA A 168 -10.96 9.38 -10.03
CA ALA A 168 -9.95 8.33 -9.98
C ALA A 168 -9.53 7.91 -11.41
N GLU A 169 -10.46 7.78 -12.35
CA GLU A 169 -10.21 7.50 -13.76
C GLU A 169 -9.34 8.59 -14.41
N SER A 170 -9.74 9.86 -14.24
CA SER A 170 -8.98 11.00 -14.78
C SER A 170 -7.55 10.99 -14.27
N PHE A 171 -7.36 10.88 -12.96
CA PHE A 171 -6.02 10.88 -12.37
C PHE A 171 -5.20 9.65 -12.79
N MET A 172 -5.79 8.47 -12.83
CA MET A 172 -5.10 7.24 -13.23
C MET A 172 -4.58 7.34 -14.67
N LYS A 173 -5.39 7.86 -15.59
CA LYS A 173 -4.96 8.10 -16.99
C LYS A 173 -3.84 9.13 -17.09
N GLU A 174 -3.79 10.12 -16.19
CA GLU A 174 -2.75 11.15 -16.17
C GLU A 174 -1.44 10.64 -15.57
N ILE A 175 -1.47 9.76 -14.56
CA ILE A 175 -0.27 9.29 -13.87
C ILE A 175 0.38 8.08 -14.55
N LEU A 176 -0.40 7.14 -15.11
CA LEU A 176 0.10 5.89 -15.70
C LEU A 176 1.21 6.08 -16.75
N PRO A 177 1.24 7.15 -17.58
CA PRO A 177 2.38 7.40 -18.47
C PRO A 177 3.73 7.61 -17.79
N TYR A 178 3.75 7.83 -16.48
CA TYR A 178 4.97 8.04 -15.68
C TYR A 178 5.29 6.87 -14.76
N VAL A 179 4.45 5.83 -14.73
CA VAL A 179 4.53 4.69 -13.81
C VAL A 179 5.32 3.54 -14.43
N ASP A 180 6.24 2.96 -13.67
CA ASP A 180 6.96 1.72 -14.05
C ASP A 180 6.32 0.47 -13.41
N ILE A 181 5.72 0.60 -12.22
CA ILE A 181 5.14 -0.51 -11.45
C ILE A 181 3.71 -0.14 -11.05
N ALA A 182 2.72 -0.87 -11.56
CA ALA A 182 1.31 -0.59 -11.31
C ALA A 182 0.67 -1.69 -10.43
N PHE A 183 0.06 -1.28 -9.32
CA PHE A 183 -0.75 -2.16 -8.46
C PHE A 183 -2.22 -1.96 -8.82
N LEU A 184 -2.74 -2.83 -9.69
CA LEU A 184 -4.08 -2.74 -10.27
C LEU A 184 -4.76 -4.11 -10.28
N GLY A 185 -5.90 -4.22 -9.61
CA GLY A 185 -6.73 -5.42 -9.61
C GLY A 185 -7.87 -5.35 -10.63
N ILE A 186 -8.63 -6.44 -10.79
CA ILE A 186 -9.76 -6.52 -11.75
C ILE A 186 -10.78 -5.40 -11.52
N LEU A 187 -11.01 -5.00 -10.26
CA LEU A 187 -11.96 -3.91 -9.98
C LEU A 187 -11.48 -2.55 -10.48
N ASP A 188 -10.17 -2.31 -10.53
CA ASP A 188 -9.60 -1.08 -11.10
C ASP A 188 -9.79 -1.07 -12.61
N PHE A 189 -9.56 -2.20 -13.29
CA PHE A 189 -9.84 -2.33 -14.72
C PHE A 189 -11.31 -2.10 -15.02
N LYS A 190 -12.22 -2.75 -14.27
CA LYS A 190 -13.67 -2.62 -14.48
C LYS A 190 -14.19 -1.22 -14.18
N ASN A 191 -13.88 -0.70 -12.98
CA ASN A 191 -14.58 0.46 -12.44
C ASN A 191 -13.88 1.78 -12.77
N ILE A 192 -12.53 1.76 -12.92
CA ILE A 192 -11.74 2.96 -13.14
C ILE A 192 -11.29 3.06 -14.61
N LEU A 193 -10.58 2.07 -15.13
CA LEU A 193 -10.08 2.12 -16.52
C LEU A 193 -11.14 1.79 -17.58
N LYS A 194 -12.29 1.23 -17.16
CA LYS A 194 -13.42 0.85 -18.04
C LYS A 194 -13.03 -0.18 -19.11
N TYR A 195 -12.09 -1.08 -18.79
CA TYR A 195 -11.75 -2.17 -19.69
C TYR A 195 -12.83 -3.26 -19.65
N ASP A 196 -12.98 -3.98 -20.77
CA ASP A 196 -13.78 -5.21 -20.77
C ASP A 196 -13.06 -6.28 -19.95
N ILE A 197 -13.67 -6.68 -18.83
CA ILE A 197 -13.12 -7.67 -17.92
C ILE A 197 -13.56 -9.10 -18.22
N ASN A 198 -14.35 -9.34 -19.25
CA ASN A 198 -14.87 -10.66 -19.61
C ASN A 198 -14.12 -11.26 -20.81
N LYS A 199 -12.79 -11.20 -20.79
CA LYS A 199 -11.92 -11.69 -21.88
C LYS A 199 -11.73 -13.20 -21.85
N SER A 200 -11.85 -13.83 -20.67
CA SER A 200 -11.79 -15.27 -20.45
C SER A 200 -12.62 -15.65 -19.22
N GLU A 201 -13.14 -16.88 -19.19
CA GLU A 201 -13.76 -17.48 -18.01
C GLU A 201 -12.73 -17.85 -16.93
N ASN A 202 -11.50 -18.16 -17.35
CA ASN A 202 -10.39 -18.42 -16.45
C ASN A 202 -9.86 -17.09 -15.89
N PHE A 203 -9.82 -16.97 -14.56
CA PHE A 203 -9.41 -15.75 -13.88
C PHE A 203 -7.98 -15.33 -14.23
N GLU A 204 -7.05 -16.27 -14.27
CA GLU A 204 -5.62 -16.01 -14.49
C GLU A 204 -5.38 -15.57 -15.93
N GLU A 205 -5.96 -16.27 -16.89
CA GLU A 205 -5.94 -15.89 -18.30
C GLU A 205 -6.59 -14.53 -18.53
N ASN A 206 -7.73 -14.28 -17.91
CA ASN A 206 -8.42 -12.99 -17.98
C ASN A 206 -7.55 -11.86 -17.43
N LEU A 207 -6.90 -12.05 -16.29
CA LEU A 207 -6.01 -11.07 -15.68
C LEU A 207 -4.78 -10.80 -16.57
N GLU A 208 -4.21 -11.84 -17.17
CA GLU A 208 -3.07 -11.69 -18.09
C GLU A 208 -3.46 -10.89 -19.33
N LEU A 209 -4.63 -11.14 -19.91
CA LEU A 209 -5.15 -10.37 -21.06
C LEU A 209 -5.36 -8.89 -20.71
N LEU A 210 -5.87 -8.59 -19.50
CA LEU A 210 -6.02 -7.23 -19.00
C LEU A 210 -4.67 -6.52 -18.83
N TYR A 211 -3.67 -7.22 -18.29
CA TYR A 211 -2.34 -6.65 -18.17
C TYR A 211 -1.67 -6.44 -19.53
N LYS A 212 -1.83 -7.35 -20.49
CA LYS A 212 -1.35 -7.17 -21.87
C LYS A 212 -1.94 -5.92 -22.52
N GLU A 213 -3.25 -5.70 -22.35
CA GLU A 213 -3.90 -4.47 -22.85
C GLU A 213 -3.37 -3.22 -22.13
N LEU A 214 -3.15 -3.29 -20.82
CA LEU A 214 -2.57 -2.18 -20.05
C LEU A 214 -1.17 -1.81 -20.57
N PHE A 215 -0.31 -2.79 -20.83
CA PHE A 215 1.04 -2.57 -21.36
C PHE A 215 1.04 -2.03 -22.79
N ASN A 216 0.07 -2.43 -23.61
CA ASN A 216 -0.10 -1.87 -24.95
C ASN A 216 -0.48 -0.38 -24.88
N ASN A 217 -1.33 0.01 -23.91
CA ASN A 217 -1.74 1.39 -23.71
C ASN A 217 -0.68 2.24 -23.00
N TYR A 218 0.15 1.61 -22.16
CA TYR A 218 1.20 2.25 -21.34
C TYR A 218 2.52 1.50 -21.46
N PRO A 219 3.27 1.66 -22.58
CA PRO A 219 4.50 0.89 -22.86
C PRO A 219 5.68 1.23 -21.92
N ASN A 220 5.54 2.23 -21.07
CA ASN A 220 6.50 2.58 -20.03
C ASN A 220 6.44 1.64 -18.81
N LEU A 221 5.37 0.85 -18.66
CA LEU A 221 5.23 -0.11 -17.57
C LEU A 221 6.24 -1.23 -17.70
N LYS A 222 6.77 -1.65 -16.56
CA LYS A 222 7.67 -2.80 -16.41
C LYS A 222 7.01 -3.94 -15.64
N PHE A 223 6.14 -3.59 -14.68
CA PHE A 223 5.42 -4.55 -13.86
C PHE A 223 3.98 -4.10 -13.61
N ALA A 224 3.06 -5.06 -13.65
CA ALA A 224 1.69 -4.90 -13.15
C ALA A 224 1.38 -6.04 -12.17
N THR A 225 0.75 -5.73 -11.05
CA THR A 225 0.55 -6.71 -9.99
C THR A 225 -0.75 -6.51 -9.23
N SER A 226 -1.27 -7.59 -8.69
CA SER A 226 -2.45 -7.59 -7.81
C SER A 226 -2.52 -8.83 -6.94
N THR A 227 -3.50 -8.86 -6.05
CA THR A 227 -3.85 -10.03 -5.24
C THR A 227 -5.29 -10.44 -5.49
N LYS A 228 -5.57 -11.74 -5.37
CA LYS A 228 -6.91 -12.28 -5.26
C LYS A 228 -7.10 -12.84 -3.85
N ARG A 229 -8.22 -12.45 -3.22
CA ARG A 229 -8.57 -12.90 -1.89
C ARG A 229 -9.87 -13.69 -1.93
N TRP A 230 -9.89 -14.79 -1.21
CA TRP A 230 -11.09 -15.58 -0.92
C TRP A 230 -11.41 -15.42 0.56
N VAL A 231 -12.63 -15.01 0.85
CA VAL A 231 -13.13 -14.83 2.23
C VAL A 231 -13.83 -16.12 2.64
N ASN A 232 -13.16 -16.93 3.47
CA ASN A 232 -13.73 -18.16 4.00
C ASN A 232 -14.63 -17.86 5.23
N SER A 233 -14.17 -16.92 6.07
CA SER A 233 -14.93 -16.31 7.16
C SER A 233 -14.38 -14.92 7.45
N VAL A 234 -14.96 -14.20 8.41
CA VAL A 234 -14.45 -12.88 8.84
C VAL A 234 -12.99 -12.96 9.30
N ASN A 235 -12.63 -14.06 9.94
CA ASN A 235 -11.29 -14.26 10.53
C ASN A 235 -10.42 -15.27 9.78
N ASN A 236 -10.89 -15.85 8.66
CA ASN A 236 -10.11 -16.81 7.86
C ASN A 236 -10.20 -16.47 6.38
N ASN A 237 -9.07 -16.19 5.77
CA ASN A 237 -8.98 -15.85 4.34
C ASN A 237 -7.91 -16.68 3.64
N SER A 238 -8.07 -16.80 2.33
CA SER A 238 -6.98 -17.23 1.45
C SER A 238 -6.57 -16.07 0.55
N ILE A 239 -5.27 -15.99 0.22
CA ILE A 239 -4.73 -14.94 -0.65
C ILE A 239 -3.74 -15.56 -1.64
N GLN A 240 -3.71 -15.01 -2.85
CA GLN A 240 -2.77 -15.35 -3.92
C GLN A 240 -2.35 -14.08 -4.66
N GLY A 241 -1.10 -13.98 -5.05
CA GLY A 241 -0.52 -12.86 -5.77
C GLY A 241 -0.27 -13.16 -7.23
N PHE A 242 -0.33 -12.12 -8.06
CA PHE A 242 -0.12 -12.15 -9.50
C PHE A 242 0.81 -11.01 -9.90
N LEU A 243 1.82 -11.30 -10.72
CA LEU A 243 2.79 -10.34 -11.24
C LEU A 243 2.98 -10.56 -12.72
N TYR A 244 2.74 -9.54 -13.53
CA TYR A 244 3.02 -9.51 -14.95
C TYR A 244 4.24 -8.62 -15.22
N ASP A 245 5.24 -9.13 -15.92
CA ASP A 245 6.53 -8.48 -16.19
C ASP A 245 6.70 -8.01 -17.64
N GLY A 246 5.60 -7.98 -18.40
CA GLY A 246 5.59 -7.66 -19.82
C GLY A 246 5.65 -8.87 -20.73
N GLU A 247 6.09 -10.01 -20.22
CA GLU A 247 6.23 -11.26 -20.98
C GLU A 247 5.26 -12.34 -20.47
N LYS A 248 5.27 -12.60 -19.16
CA LYS A 248 4.48 -13.67 -18.53
C LYS A 248 3.78 -13.22 -17.26
N LEU A 249 2.71 -13.93 -16.90
CA LEU A 249 2.05 -13.82 -15.60
C LEU A 249 2.65 -14.83 -14.62
N SER A 250 3.40 -14.35 -13.64
CA SER A 250 3.88 -15.15 -12.51
C SER A 250 2.81 -15.19 -11.42
N ILE A 251 2.54 -16.38 -10.89
CA ILE A 251 1.47 -16.66 -9.93
C ILE A 251 2.09 -17.27 -8.67
N SER A 252 1.80 -16.68 -7.51
CA SER A 252 2.33 -17.17 -6.24
C SER A 252 1.64 -18.44 -5.77
N LYS A 253 2.22 -19.08 -4.73
CA LYS A 253 1.47 -20.01 -3.89
C LYS A 253 0.25 -19.32 -3.30
N LYS A 254 -0.81 -20.11 -3.03
CA LYS A 254 -2.01 -19.66 -2.31
C LYS A 254 -1.83 -19.98 -0.83
N TYR A 255 -1.97 -18.97 0.04
CA TYR A 255 -1.90 -19.14 1.49
C TYR A 255 -3.28 -18.96 2.10
N THR A 256 -3.60 -19.83 3.06
CA THR A 256 -4.82 -19.74 3.89
C THR A 256 -4.39 -19.53 5.34
N PHE A 257 -4.96 -18.55 6.01
CA PHE A 257 -4.57 -18.15 7.37
C PHE A 257 -5.71 -17.54 8.15
N ASP A 258 -5.59 -17.60 9.47
CA ASP A 258 -6.44 -16.86 10.39
C ASP A 258 -5.93 -15.44 10.58
N ILE A 259 -6.86 -14.49 10.65
CA ILE A 259 -6.58 -13.07 10.69
C ILE A 259 -6.65 -12.56 12.13
N ILE A 260 -5.55 -12.00 12.61
CA ILE A 260 -5.50 -11.19 13.84
C ILE A 260 -5.81 -9.72 13.49
N ASP A 261 -5.20 -9.22 12.42
CA ASP A 261 -5.48 -7.88 11.90
C ASP A 261 -5.23 -7.84 10.38
N ARG A 262 -6.26 -7.40 9.63
CA ARG A 262 -6.21 -7.39 8.17
C ARG A 262 -5.60 -6.12 7.56
N VAL A 263 -5.54 -5.03 8.36
CA VAL A 263 -5.05 -3.73 7.85
C VAL A 263 -3.54 -3.81 7.63
N GLY A 264 -3.06 -3.23 6.54
CA GLY A 264 -1.64 -3.27 6.16
C GLY A 264 -1.20 -4.53 5.39
N GLY A 265 -2.09 -5.53 5.19
CA GLY A 265 -1.75 -6.72 4.38
C GLY A 265 -1.43 -6.39 2.93
N GLY A 266 -2.21 -5.48 2.31
CA GLY A 266 -1.93 -4.95 0.97
C GLY A 266 -0.63 -4.16 0.93
N ASP A 267 -0.40 -3.28 1.92
CA ASP A 267 0.81 -2.47 2.02
C ASP A 267 2.06 -3.37 2.17
N SER A 268 1.95 -4.47 2.93
CA SER A 268 3.03 -5.47 3.05
C SER A 268 3.27 -6.26 1.76
N PHE A 269 2.22 -6.54 0.98
CA PHE A 269 2.36 -7.10 -0.36
C PHE A 269 3.11 -6.13 -1.28
N THR A 270 2.69 -4.87 -1.29
CA THR A 270 3.34 -3.80 -2.07
C THR A 270 4.82 -3.70 -1.70
N ALA A 271 5.14 -3.65 -0.41
CA ALA A 271 6.53 -3.64 0.05
C ALA A 271 7.32 -4.87 -0.41
N GLY A 272 6.70 -6.05 -0.40
CA GLY A 272 7.33 -7.29 -0.87
C GLY A 272 7.66 -7.26 -2.37
N ILE A 273 6.76 -6.74 -3.21
CA ILE A 273 7.01 -6.52 -4.65
C ILE A 273 8.17 -5.55 -4.85
N LEU A 274 8.12 -4.38 -4.19
CA LEU A 274 9.14 -3.35 -4.33
C LEU A 274 10.52 -3.83 -3.84
N HIS A 275 10.57 -4.57 -2.72
CA HIS A 275 11.79 -5.19 -2.21
C HIS A 275 12.37 -6.19 -3.23
N GLY A 276 11.54 -7.07 -3.77
CA GLY A 276 11.99 -8.07 -4.74
C GLY A 276 12.55 -7.43 -6.02
N ILE A 277 11.94 -6.35 -6.51
CA ILE A 277 12.42 -5.60 -7.69
C ILE A 277 13.77 -4.93 -7.39
N VAL A 278 13.90 -4.22 -6.24
CA VAL A 278 15.16 -3.57 -5.83
C VAL A 278 16.27 -4.59 -5.59
N SER A 279 15.90 -5.80 -5.14
CA SER A 279 16.84 -6.92 -4.92
C SER A 279 17.12 -7.75 -6.17
N GLU A 280 16.60 -7.34 -7.33
CA GLU A 280 16.79 -8.00 -8.63
C GLU A 280 16.39 -9.50 -8.63
N TYR A 281 15.33 -9.85 -7.88
CA TYR A 281 14.77 -11.19 -7.91
C TYR A 281 14.04 -11.44 -9.23
N ASP A 282 13.98 -12.71 -9.67
CA ASP A 282 13.11 -13.09 -10.78
C ASP A 282 11.61 -12.94 -10.39
N SER A 283 10.73 -12.85 -11.40
CA SER A 283 9.30 -12.58 -11.20
C SER A 283 8.60 -13.61 -10.30
N ASP A 284 9.01 -14.89 -10.38
CA ASP A 284 8.42 -15.94 -9.56
C ASP A 284 8.85 -15.81 -8.09
N LYS A 285 10.09 -15.41 -7.83
CA LYS A 285 10.59 -15.15 -6.49
C LYS A 285 9.97 -13.87 -5.91
N ILE A 286 9.86 -12.80 -6.71
CA ILE A 286 9.21 -11.54 -6.31
C ILE A 286 7.80 -11.81 -5.78
N ILE A 287 6.98 -12.49 -6.58
CA ILE A 287 5.56 -12.67 -6.23
C ILE A 287 5.37 -13.61 -5.03
N ASN A 288 6.22 -14.64 -4.90
CA ASN A 288 6.19 -15.54 -3.75
C ASN A 288 6.68 -14.84 -2.46
N PHE A 289 7.69 -13.99 -2.54
CA PHE A 289 8.14 -13.17 -1.41
C PHE A 289 7.02 -12.21 -0.95
N ALA A 290 6.42 -11.50 -1.88
CA ALA A 290 5.36 -10.51 -1.60
C ALA A 290 4.14 -11.14 -0.94
N ILE A 291 3.69 -12.31 -1.42
CA ILE A 291 2.54 -12.98 -0.83
C ILE A 291 2.84 -13.57 0.55
N CYS A 292 4.07 -14.03 0.80
CA CYS A 292 4.51 -14.45 2.13
C CYS A 292 4.53 -13.28 3.12
N ALA A 293 5.07 -12.13 2.72
CA ALA A 293 5.08 -10.91 3.51
C ALA A 293 3.65 -10.47 3.88
N SER A 294 2.74 -10.43 2.89
CA SER A 294 1.33 -10.13 3.09
C SER A 294 0.64 -11.13 4.04
N SER A 295 0.87 -12.42 3.85
CA SER A 295 0.25 -13.48 4.68
C SER A 295 0.69 -13.36 6.14
N LEU A 296 1.98 -13.19 6.39
CA LEU A 296 2.54 -13.01 7.73
C LEU A 296 2.00 -11.76 8.42
N LYS A 297 1.79 -10.65 7.68
CA LYS A 297 1.22 -9.41 8.24
C LYS A 297 -0.14 -9.64 8.89
N HIS A 298 -0.97 -10.52 8.35
CA HIS A 298 -2.30 -10.81 8.91
C HIS A 298 -2.26 -11.43 10.31
N SER A 299 -1.12 -11.96 10.76
CA SER A 299 -0.87 -12.47 12.11
C SER A 299 -0.39 -11.41 13.12
N ILE A 300 -0.31 -10.13 12.72
CA ILE A 300 0.26 -9.03 13.52
C ILE A 300 -0.82 -7.98 13.80
N ASN A 301 -0.95 -7.56 15.07
CA ASN A 301 -1.80 -6.44 15.43
C ASN A 301 -1.26 -5.10 14.89
N GLY A 302 -2.16 -4.18 14.57
CA GLY A 302 -1.81 -2.87 14.01
C GLY A 302 -1.60 -2.94 12.49
N ASP A 303 -1.31 -1.79 11.88
CA ASP A 303 -1.20 -1.66 10.42
C ASP A 303 0.20 -1.99 9.91
N ILE A 304 1.22 -1.66 10.70
CA ILE A 304 2.62 -1.81 10.33
C ILE A 304 3.03 -3.27 10.40
N ASN A 305 3.70 -3.74 9.37
CA ASN A 305 4.33 -5.05 9.35
C ASN A 305 5.65 -5.02 10.14
N THR A 306 5.75 -5.87 11.16
CA THR A 306 6.97 -6.04 11.97
C THR A 306 7.75 -7.30 11.60
N VAL A 307 7.34 -7.98 10.54
CA VAL A 307 8.05 -9.16 10.00
C VAL A 307 9.28 -8.71 9.25
N ASN A 308 10.42 -9.30 9.55
CA ASN A 308 11.69 -9.02 8.86
C ASN A 308 11.92 -9.97 7.69
N LEU A 309 12.98 -9.71 6.92
CA LEU A 309 13.39 -10.49 5.75
C LEU A 309 13.48 -11.99 6.06
N ASN A 310 14.10 -12.37 7.19
CA ASN A 310 14.30 -13.78 7.54
C ASN A 310 12.98 -14.53 7.78
N HIS A 311 11.99 -13.88 8.39
CA HIS A 311 10.67 -14.49 8.58
C HIS A 311 10.01 -14.79 7.23
N VAL A 312 10.05 -13.83 6.29
CA VAL A 312 9.47 -14.00 4.95
C VAL A 312 10.17 -15.11 4.19
N MET A 313 11.51 -15.10 4.18
CA MET A 313 12.33 -16.13 3.52
C MET A 313 12.09 -17.52 4.11
N THR A 314 11.92 -17.64 5.42
CA THR A 314 11.58 -18.91 6.07
C THR A 314 10.25 -19.45 5.59
N LEU A 315 9.18 -18.63 5.61
CA LEU A 315 7.87 -19.07 5.12
C LEU A 315 7.91 -19.46 3.63
N MET A 316 8.64 -18.69 2.82
CA MET A 316 8.76 -18.94 1.39
C MET A 316 9.47 -20.27 1.08
N ASN A 317 10.56 -20.60 1.80
CA ASN A 317 11.42 -21.74 1.52
C ASN A 317 10.97 -23.01 2.25
N SER A 318 10.66 -22.92 3.54
CA SER A 318 10.41 -24.08 4.42
C SER A 318 8.93 -24.28 4.74
N GLY A 319 8.08 -23.29 4.45
CA GLY A 319 6.67 -23.30 4.87
C GLY A 319 6.51 -23.07 6.37
N ILE A 320 5.43 -23.62 6.95
CA ILE A 320 5.08 -23.46 8.37
C ILE A 320 5.90 -24.45 9.21
N GLU A 321 6.70 -23.93 10.12
CA GLU A 321 7.45 -24.72 11.11
C GLU A 321 6.79 -24.60 12.50
N ASN A 322 6.72 -25.72 13.26
CA ASN A 322 6.01 -25.76 14.53
C ASN A 322 6.65 -24.91 15.62
N ILE A 323 7.98 -24.93 15.78
CA ILE A 323 8.72 -24.12 16.77
C ILE A 323 10.14 -23.89 16.24
N LYS A 324 10.59 -22.62 16.20
CA LYS A 324 12.03 -22.28 16.11
C LYS A 324 12.64 -22.34 17.50
N ARG A 325 13.59 -23.24 17.72
CA ARG A 325 14.42 -23.31 18.93
C ARG A 325 15.80 -22.72 18.63
#